data_052197eb5d2b956d51d6e87d525b7c88
#
_entry.id   052197eb5d2b956d51d6e87d525b7c88
#
_cell.length_a   1.000
_cell.length_b   1.000
_cell.length_c   1.000
_cell.angle_alpha   90.00
_cell.angle_beta   90.00
_cell.angle_gamma   90.00
#
_symmetry.space_group_name_H-M   'P 1'
#
loop_
_entity.id
_entity.type
_entity.pdbx_description
1 polymer ?
#
loop_
_entity_poly.entity_id
_entity_poly.type
_entity_poly.pdbx_seq_one_letter_code
_entity_poly.pdbx_strand_id
1 'polypeptide(L)'
;MAKDPGQQLTDHVELARRVEQLLPQLLEVSRRLVAVYEAGGRLYTFGNGGSAADAQHLAAELVGRYLRERRPLPALALSVDPSVTTCIGNDYDFDDLFSRQIEAFAGPRDMVLAFTTSGRSENVVRGLKTARDRGALTVLFGGGDGGPAAEHADLTLLVPSTTTARTQEMHLLLLHLLSEQIDAWAAETTPA
;
A
#
# COMPACT_ATOMS: atom_id res chain seq x y z
N MET A 1 -29.33 2.66 13.24
CA MET A 1 -29.98 2.30 11.94
C MET A 1 -28.90 2.18 10.88
N ALA A 2 -29.05 1.25 9.91
CA ALA A 2 -28.18 1.19 8.76
C ALA A 2 -28.32 2.47 7.91
N LYS A 3 -27.20 2.93 7.30
CA LYS A 3 -27.27 4.05 6.35
C LYS A 3 -27.99 3.60 5.07
N ASP A 4 -28.71 4.52 4.45
CA ASP A 4 -29.35 4.27 3.15
C ASP A 4 -28.30 3.87 2.09
N PRO A 5 -28.49 2.75 1.36
CA PRO A 5 -27.55 2.32 0.32
C PRO A 5 -27.37 3.35 -0.81
N GLY A 6 -28.44 4.08 -1.18
CA GLY A 6 -28.38 5.14 -2.20
C GLY A 6 -27.47 6.28 -1.78
N GLN A 7 -27.56 6.70 -0.51
CA GLN A 7 -26.65 7.72 0.03
C GLN A 7 -25.20 7.23 0.08
N GLN A 8 -24.96 5.96 0.44
CA GLN A 8 -23.61 5.41 0.45
C GLN A 8 -22.99 5.39 -0.95
N LEU A 9 -23.77 5.08 -1.99
CA LEU A 9 -23.32 5.14 -3.37
C LEU A 9 -23.02 6.59 -3.81
N THR A 10 -23.86 7.54 -3.41
CA THR A 10 -23.61 8.96 -3.65
C THR A 10 -22.31 9.42 -3.00
N ASP A 11 -22.10 9.09 -1.71
CA ASP A 11 -20.89 9.41 -0.96
C ASP A 11 -19.64 8.83 -1.67
N HIS A 12 -19.72 7.62 -2.21
CA HIS A 12 -18.65 6.99 -2.98
C HIS A 12 -18.32 7.77 -4.26
N VAL A 13 -19.31 8.09 -5.07
CA VAL A 13 -19.11 8.82 -6.34
C VAL A 13 -18.53 10.21 -6.11
N GLU A 14 -19.00 10.91 -5.10
CA GLU A 14 -18.49 12.24 -4.74
C GLU A 14 -17.04 12.16 -4.26
N LEU A 15 -16.71 11.15 -3.44
CA LEU A 15 -15.34 10.95 -2.96
C LEU A 15 -14.41 10.56 -4.12
N ALA A 16 -14.84 9.70 -5.04
CA ALA A 16 -14.04 9.31 -6.20
C ALA A 16 -13.64 10.53 -7.06
N ARG A 17 -14.53 11.51 -7.24
CA ARG A 17 -14.19 12.77 -7.92
C ARG A 17 -13.13 13.58 -7.17
N ARG A 18 -13.19 13.59 -5.84
CA ARG A 18 -12.21 14.29 -5.01
C ARG A 18 -10.82 13.64 -5.02
N VAL A 19 -10.75 12.33 -5.25
CA VAL A 19 -9.49 11.57 -5.33
C VAL A 19 -8.67 11.95 -6.57
N GLU A 20 -9.27 12.58 -7.59
CA GLU A 20 -8.55 13.11 -8.76
C GLU A 20 -7.38 14.03 -8.36
N GLN A 21 -7.51 14.78 -7.27
CA GLN A 21 -6.44 15.63 -6.75
C GLN A 21 -5.18 14.85 -6.28
N LEU A 22 -5.28 13.52 -6.06
CA LEU A 22 -4.17 12.67 -5.66
C LEU A 22 -3.39 12.08 -6.86
N LEU A 23 -3.84 12.28 -8.09
CA LEU A 23 -3.19 11.74 -9.28
C LEU A 23 -1.73 12.19 -9.44
N PRO A 24 -1.34 13.45 -9.16
CA PRO A 24 0.07 13.84 -9.21
C PRO A 24 0.94 13.05 -8.23
N GLN A 25 0.46 12.82 -7.00
CA GLN A 25 1.15 12.01 -5.99
C GLN A 25 1.22 10.54 -6.40
N LEU A 26 0.14 9.99 -6.99
CA LEU A 26 0.11 8.63 -7.52
C LEU A 26 1.17 8.43 -8.61
N LEU A 27 1.29 9.37 -9.54
CA LEU A 27 2.29 9.31 -10.60
C LEU A 27 3.71 9.40 -10.04
N GLU A 28 3.93 10.18 -8.98
CA GLU A 28 5.23 10.20 -8.29
C GLU A 28 5.52 8.86 -7.62
N VAL A 29 4.55 8.23 -6.94
CA VAL A 29 4.72 6.87 -6.38
C VAL A 29 5.05 5.87 -7.49
N SER A 30 4.35 5.93 -8.63
CA SER A 30 4.63 5.08 -9.79
C SER A 30 6.06 5.25 -10.28
N ARG A 31 6.48 6.48 -10.53
CA ARG A 31 7.85 6.80 -10.98
C ARG A 31 8.92 6.29 -10.01
N ARG A 32 8.69 6.42 -8.71
CA ARG A 32 9.60 5.96 -7.66
C ARG A 32 9.63 4.43 -7.57
N LEU A 33 8.49 3.76 -7.76
CA LEU A 33 8.44 2.29 -7.77
C LEU A 33 9.15 1.71 -9.00
N VAL A 34 9.02 2.35 -10.16
CA VAL A 34 9.82 2.02 -11.36
C VAL A 34 11.32 2.10 -11.05
N ALA A 35 11.78 3.19 -10.45
CA ALA A 35 13.19 3.36 -10.09
C ALA A 35 13.68 2.29 -9.08
N VAL A 36 12.83 1.88 -8.13
CA VAL A 36 13.11 0.76 -7.21
C VAL A 36 13.34 -0.53 -8.01
N TYR A 37 12.49 -0.86 -8.95
CA TYR A 37 12.63 -2.07 -9.77
C TYR A 37 13.86 -2.02 -10.70
N GLU A 38 14.17 -0.87 -11.28
CA GLU A 38 15.37 -0.66 -12.08
C GLU A 38 16.66 -0.83 -11.27
N ALA A 39 16.61 -0.45 -9.98
CA ALA A 39 17.71 -0.67 -9.02
C ALA A 39 17.79 -2.12 -8.48
N GLY A 40 16.91 -3.03 -8.93
CA GLY A 40 16.82 -4.41 -8.46
C GLY A 40 16.20 -4.56 -7.07
N GLY A 41 15.47 -3.55 -6.61
CA GLY A 41 14.71 -3.55 -5.35
C GLY A 41 13.37 -4.28 -5.45
N ARG A 42 12.62 -4.27 -4.37
CA ARG A 42 11.34 -4.96 -4.18
C ARG A 42 10.31 -4.03 -3.56
N LEU A 43 9.04 -4.40 -3.73
CA LEU A 43 7.94 -3.78 -3.02
C LEU A 43 7.49 -4.70 -1.86
N TYR A 44 7.37 -4.15 -0.66
CA TYR A 44 6.69 -4.79 0.47
C TYR A 44 5.42 -4.01 0.79
N THR A 45 4.31 -4.72 0.97
CA THR A 45 3.01 -4.10 1.25
C THR A 45 2.42 -4.67 2.52
N PHE A 46 1.69 -3.85 3.28
CA PHE A 46 0.99 -4.30 4.48
C PHE A 46 -0.17 -3.38 4.87
N GLY A 47 -1.02 -3.89 5.75
CA GLY A 47 -2.16 -3.23 6.35
C GLY A 47 -2.95 -4.20 7.21
N ASN A 48 -3.99 -3.74 7.89
CA ASN A 48 -4.85 -4.55 8.73
C ASN A 48 -6.23 -4.76 8.09
N GLY A 49 -6.85 -5.92 8.28
CA GLY A 49 -8.22 -6.19 7.84
C GLY A 49 -8.42 -5.99 6.33
N GLY A 50 -9.33 -5.11 5.92
CA GLY A 50 -9.56 -4.76 4.51
C GLY A 50 -8.32 -4.17 3.84
N SER A 51 -7.55 -3.38 4.58
CA SER A 51 -6.26 -2.83 4.10
C SER A 51 -5.18 -3.91 3.92
N ALA A 52 -5.25 -5.05 4.64
CA ALA A 52 -4.43 -6.21 4.34
C ALA A 52 -4.83 -6.87 3.02
N ALA A 53 -6.13 -6.90 2.71
CA ALA A 53 -6.63 -7.37 1.42
C ALA A 53 -6.14 -6.46 0.26
N ASP A 54 -6.16 -5.14 0.43
CA ASP A 54 -5.62 -4.18 -0.54
C ASP A 54 -4.11 -4.40 -0.76
N ALA A 55 -3.35 -4.63 0.33
CA ALA A 55 -1.92 -4.92 0.27
C ALA A 55 -1.63 -6.21 -0.52
N GLN A 56 -2.40 -7.27 -0.29
CA GLN A 56 -2.30 -8.53 -1.02
C GLN A 56 -2.69 -8.36 -2.49
N HIS A 57 -3.74 -7.60 -2.76
CA HIS A 57 -4.21 -7.31 -4.11
C HIS A 57 -3.11 -6.63 -4.93
N LEU A 58 -2.53 -5.54 -4.41
CA LEU A 58 -1.44 -4.84 -5.11
C LEU A 58 -0.24 -5.78 -5.37
N ALA A 59 0.17 -6.58 -4.38
CA ALA A 59 1.25 -7.53 -4.57
C ALA A 59 0.92 -8.60 -5.64
N ALA A 60 -0.31 -9.08 -5.68
CA ALA A 60 -0.78 -10.04 -6.67
C ALA A 60 -0.77 -9.47 -8.10
N GLU A 61 -1.22 -8.21 -8.27
CA GLU A 61 -1.18 -7.52 -9.56
C GLU A 61 0.25 -7.37 -10.08
N LEU A 62 1.22 -7.18 -9.21
CA LEU A 62 2.63 -6.98 -9.59
C LEU A 62 3.36 -8.30 -9.86
N VAL A 63 3.14 -9.33 -9.04
CA VAL A 63 3.75 -10.66 -9.21
C VAL A 63 3.11 -11.42 -10.37
N GLY A 64 1.81 -11.38 -10.50
CA GLY A 64 1.05 -11.92 -11.63
C GLY A 64 1.15 -10.98 -12.83
N ARG A 65 0.04 -10.37 -13.17
CA ARG A 65 -0.07 -9.26 -14.14
C ARG A 65 -1.37 -8.50 -13.90
N TYR A 66 -1.42 -7.24 -14.28
CA TYR A 66 -2.67 -6.48 -14.28
C TYR A 66 -3.42 -6.70 -15.59
N LEU A 67 -3.08 -6.00 -16.65
CA LEU A 67 -3.74 -6.11 -17.96
C LEU A 67 -2.83 -6.65 -19.07
N ARG A 68 -1.54 -6.34 -19.01
CA ARG A 68 -0.58 -6.65 -20.08
C ARG A 68 0.24 -7.89 -19.74
N GLU A 69 0.61 -8.66 -20.77
CA GLU A 69 1.64 -9.70 -20.62
C GLU A 69 3.00 -9.03 -20.42
N ARG A 70 3.70 -9.41 -19.35
CA ARG A 70 5.00 -8.84 -18.98
C ARG A 70 5.72 -9.71 -17.95
N ARG A 71 6.97 -9.43 -17.66
CA ARG A 71 7.73 -10.12 -16.62
C ARG A 71 7.08 -9.93 -15.23
N PRO A 72 7.19 -10.92 -14.32
CA PRO A 72 6.79 -10.74 -12.93
C PRO A 72 7.65 -9.69 -12.24
N LEU A 73 7.03 -8.92 -11.35
CA LEU A 73 7.70 -7.89 -10.56
C LEU A 73 7.75 -8.32 -9.08
N PRO A 74 8.89 -8.16 -8.39
CA PRO A 74 9.04 -8.63 -7.02
C PRO A 74 8.23 -7.77 -6.05
N ALA A 75 7.13 -8.32 -5.57
CA ALA A 75 6.27 -7.72 -4.54
C ALA A 75 5.83 -8.77 -3.53
N LEU A 76 5.72 -8.38 -2.25
CA LEU A 76 5.28 -9.28 -1.17
C LEU A 76 4.39 -8.53 -0.17
N ALA A 77 3.20 -9.07 0.07
CA ALA A 77 2.35 -8.62 1.17
C ALA A 77 2.74 -9.32 2.48
N LEU A 78 3.01 -8.56 3.53
CA LEU A 78 3.54 -9.09 4.81
C LEU A 78 2.46 -9.74 5.70
N SER A 79 1.23 -9.82 5.25
CA SER A 79 0.10 -10.46 5.95
C SER A 79 -0.23 -11.86 5.44
N VAL A 80 0.52 -12.41 4.47
CA VAL A 80 0.13 -13.64 3.75
C VAL A 80 0.63 -14.94 4.39
N ASP A 81 1.65 -14.87 5.25
CA ASP A 81 2.16 -16.06 5.95
C ASP A 81 1.54 -16.15 7.35
N PRO A 82 0.56 -17.07 7.56
CA PRO A 82 -0.07 -17.21 8.86
C PRO A 82 0.90 -17.75 9.93
N SER A 83 1.94 -18.49 9.56
CA SER A 83 2.94 -18.98 10.53
C SER A 83 3.77 -17.82 11.06
N VAL A 84 4.23 -16.92 10.19
CA VAL A 84 4.97 -15.72 10.59
C VAL A 84 4.10 -14.79 11.43
N THR A 85 2.87 -14.52 10.99
CA THR A 85 1.98 -13.59 11.69
C THR A 85 1.56 -14.10 13.05
N THR A 86 1.26 -15.39 13.17
CA THR A 86 0.86 -16.01 14.46
C THR A 86 2.06 -16.17 15.41
N CYS A 87 3.24 -16.51 14.91
CA CYS A 87 4.46 -16.56 15.69
C CYS A 87 4.79 -15.19 16.30
N ILE A 88 4.79 -14.14 15.50
CA ILE A 88 5.08 -12.78 15.99
C ILE A 88 4.02 -12.35 17.01
N GLY A 89 2.74 -12.56 16.73
CA GLY A 89 1.65 -12.20 17.64
C GLY A 89 1.62 -12.99 18.94
N ASN A 90 2.18 -14.25 18.96
CA ASN A 90 2.26 -15.09 20.15
C ASN A 90 3.51 -14.81 21.00
N ASP A 91 4.66 -14.64 20.37
CA ASP A 91 5.96 -14.60 21.03
C ASP A 91 6.41 -13.16 21.35
N TYR A 92 5.83 -12.15 20.70
CA TYR A 92 6.13 -10.72 20.87
C TYR A 92 4.85 -9.93 21.10
N ASP A 93 4.49 -9.03 20.16
CA ASP A 93 3.27 -8.23 20.21
C ASP A 93 2.66 -8.11 18.81
N PHE A 94 1.33 -7.94 18.73
CA PHE A 94 0.65 -7.60 17.48
C PHE A 94 1.18 -6.30 16.86
N ASP A 95 1.63 -5.38 17.70
CA ASP A 95 2.23 -4.12 17.27
C ASP A 95 3.58 -4.31 16.55
N ASP A 96 4.25 -5.43 16.70
CA ASP A 96 5.51 -5.76 16.04
C ASP A 96 5.32 -6.58 14.76
N LEU A 97 4.07 -6.86 14.38
CA LEU A 97 3.75 -7.76 13.27
C LEU A 97 4.44 -7.40 11.96
N PHE A 98 4.47 -6.13 11.60
CA PHE A 98 5.06 -5.66 10.36
C PHE A 98 6.53 -5.23 10.55
N SER A 99 6.85 -4.60 11.66
CA SER A 99 8.21 -4.10 11.93
C SER A 99 9.25 -5.23 11.91
N ARG A 100 8.97 -6.38 12.52
CA ARG A 100 9.89 -7.54 12.52
C ARG A 100 10.12 -8.11 11.13
N GLN A 101 9.08 -8.19 10.29
CA GLN A 101 9.22 -8.67 8.92
C GLN A 101 10.01 -7.67 8.06
N ILE A 102 9.74 -6.37 8.22
CA ILE A 102 10.47 -5.31 7.53
C ILE A 102 11.94 -5.31 7.94
N GLU A 103 12.24 -5.48 9.23
CA GLU A 103 13.61 -5.59 9.71
C GLU A 103 14.38 -6.76 9.08
N ALA A 104 13.68 -7.86 8.82
CA ALA A 104 14.27 -9.05 8.18
C ALA A 104 14.49 -8.88 6.67
N PHE A 105 13.59 -8.17 5.97
CA PHE A 105 13.52 -8.23 4.50
C PHE A 105 13.89 -6.93 3.81
N ALA A 106 13.48 -5.76 4.34
CA ALA A 106 13.58 -4.51 3.62
C ALA A 106 14.94 -3.81 3.83
N GLY A 107 15.37 -3.09 2.82
CA GLY A 107 16.61 -2.31 2.82
C GLY A 107 16.57 -1.09 1.88
N PRO A 108 17.71 -0.40 1.68
CA PRO A 108 17.74 0.91 1.01
C PRO A 108 17.33 0.92 -0.47
N ARG A 109 17.21 -0.24 -1.11
CA ARG A 109 16.77 -0.33 -2.51
C ARG A 109 15.28 -0.62 -2.65
N ASP A 110 14.60 -0.86 -1.53
CA ASP A 110 13.23 -1.34 -1.53
C ASP A 110 12.23 -0.21 -1.31
N MET A 111 10.98 -0.45 -1.67
CA MET A 111 9.84 0.35 -1.29
C MET A 111 8.96 -0.43 -0.31
N VAL A 112 8.47 0.27 0.69
CA VAL A 112 7.51 -0.24 1.67
C VAL A 112 6.25 0.61 1.58
N LEU A 113 5.12 0.00 1.23
CA LEU A 113 3.84 0.68 1.05
C LEU A 113 2.81 0.14 2.05
N ALA A 114 2.33 1.02 2.92
CA ALA A 114 1.32 0.71 3.92
C ALA A 114 -0.07 1.21 3.51
N PHE A 115 -1.09 0.39 3.79
CA PHE A 115 -2.49 0.79 3.70
C PHE A 115 -3.08 0.94 5.09
N THR A 116 -3.69 2.08 5.39
CA THR A 116 -4.42 2.31 6.64
C THR A 116 -5.46 3.40 6.49
N THR A 117 -6.66 3.18 7.00
CA THR A 117 -7.75 4.17 6.89
C THR A 117 -7.66 5.27 7.95
N SER A 118 -7.00 5.02 9.06
CA SER A 118 -6.88 5.96 10.18
C SER A 118 -5.47 6.50 10.42
N GLY A 119 -4.45 5.78 9.92
CA GLY A 119 -3.05 6.08 10.22
C GLY A 119 -2.64 5.89 11.69
N ARG A 120 -3.49 5.23 12.52
CA ARG A 120 -3.31 5.17 13.98
C ARG A 120 -3.04 3.77 14.51
N SER A 121 -3.04 2.75 13.66
CA SER A 121 -2.71 1.38 14.06
C SER A 121 -1.22 1.28 14.37
N GLU A 122 -0.88 0.94 15.60
CA GLU A 122 0.51 0.95 16.09
C GLU A 122 1.43 0.04 15.27
N ASN A 123 0.97 -1.16 14.88
CA ASN A 123 1.75 -2.04 14.03
C ASN A 123 2.06 -1.44 12.64
N VAL A 124 1.18 -0.60 12.09
CA VAL A 124 1.41 0.11 10.82
C VAL A 124 2.42 1.23 11.03
N VAL A 125 2.28 2.00 12.10
CA VAL A 125 3.20 3.09 12.47
C VAL A 125 4.62 2.53 12.68
N ARG A 126 4.77 1.47 13.49
CA ARG A 126 6.07 0.80 13.72
C ARG A 126 6.65 0.22 12.43
N GLY A 127 5.81 -0.37 11.59
CA GLY A 127 6.24 -0.87 10.29
C GLY A 127 6.85 0.21 9.40
N LEU A 128 6.18 1.34 9.20
CA LEU A 128 6.70 2.46 8.41
C LEU A 128 7.96 3.07 9.04
N LYS A 129 7.96 3.26 10.37
CA LYS A 129 9.15 3.74 11.08
C LYS A 129 10.35 2.83 10.85
N THR A 130 10.20 1.53 11.02
CA THR A 130 11.27 0.54 10.79
C THR A 130 11.74 0.56 9.34
N ALA A 131 10.83 0.68 8.37
CA ALA A 131 11.18 0.78 6.95
C ALA A 131 12.06 2.00 6.67
N ARG A 132 11.69 3.14 7.22
CA ARG A 132 12.48 4.38 7.11
C ARG A 132 13.86 4.26 7.79
N ASP A 133 13.91 3.69 9.00
CA ASP A 133 15.16 3.45 9.73
C ASP A 133 16.10 2.48 8.96
N ARG A 134 15.53 1.58 8.15
CA ARG A 134 16.24 0.66 7.25
C ARG A 134 16.64 1.30 5.91
N GLY A 135 16.26 2.56 5.68
CA GLY A 135 16.55 3.32 4.46
C GLY A 135 15.68 2.96 3.27
N ALA A 136 14.62 2.18 3.45
CA ALA A 136 13.65 1.90 2.40
C ALA A 136 12.79 3.15 2.11
N LEU A 137 12.36 3.31 0.87
CA LEU A 137 11.39 4.34 0.50
C LEU A 137 10.02 4.00 1.08
N THR A 138 9.43 4.91 1.85
CA THR A 138 8.17 4.68 2.55
C THR A 138 7.00 5.39 1.89
N VAL A 139 5.90 4.66 1.68
CA VAL A 139 4.67 5.17 1.06
C VAL A 139 3.47 4.82 1.94
N LEU A 140 2.60 5.79 2.15
CA LEU A 140 1.34 5.62 2.88
C LEU A 140 0.13 5.86 1.98
N PHE A 141 -0.72 4.86 1.82
CA PHE A 141 -2.10 5.02 1.36
C PHE A 141 -2.96 5.15 2.62
N GLY A 142 -3.38 6.38 2.92
CA GLY A 142 -4.05 6.75 4.16
C GLY A 142 -5.43 7.37 3.95
N GLY A 143 -6.11 7.64 5.06
CA GLY A 143 -7.35 8.40 5.10
C GLY A 143 -7.22 9.63 6.01
N GLY A 144 -8.06 10.64 5.79
CA GLY A 144 -8.09 11.85 6.60
C GLY A 144 -6.76 12.61 6.60
N ASP A 145 -6.18 12.78 7.77
CA ASP A 145 -4.88 13.43 7.99
C ASP A 145 -3.68 12.46 7.92
N GLY A 146 -3.93 11.16 7.74
CA GLY A 146 -2.89 10.13 7.72
C GLY A 146 -2.38 9.72 9.11
N GLY A 147 -2.81 10.41 10.17
CA GLY A 147 -2.41 10.12 11.55
C GLY A 147 -0.90 10.05 11.78
N PRO A 148 -0.43 9.44 12.88
CA PRO A 148 0.99 9.24 13.17
C PRO A 148 1.75 8.47 12.08
N ALA A 149 1.09 7.63 11.29
CA ALA A 149 1.71 6.89 10.21
C ALA A 149 2.29 7.81 9.11
N ALA A 150 1.65 8.96 8.86
CA ALA A 150 2.11 9.93 7.86
C ALA A 150 3.48 10.54 8.20
N GLU A 151 3.86 10.63 9.48
CA GLU A 151 5.15 11.17 9.91
C GLU A 151 6.34 10.28 9.49
N HIS A 152 6.06 9.02 9.18
CA HIS A 152 7.06 8.02 8.79
C HIS A 152 7.02 7.67 7.30
N ALA A 153 6.21 8.37 6.50
CA ALA A 153 6.09 8.16 5.06
C ALA A 153 6.79 9.28 4.28
N ASP A 154 7.61 8.91 3.29
CA ASP A 154 8.22 9.85 2.35
C ASP A 154 7.20 10.38 1.34
N LEU A 155 6.22 9.54 0.98
CA LEU A 155 5.12 9.88 0.09
C LEU A 155 3.79 9.45 0.71
N THR A 156 2.78 10.31 0.60
CA THR A 156 1.44 10.03 1.12
C THR A 156 0.37 10.22 0.06
N LEU A 157 -0.59 9.28 -0.02
CA LEU A 157 -1.85 9.42 -0.74
C LEU A 157 -2.96 9.40 0.30
N LEU A 158 -3.45 10.56 0.69
CA LEU A 158 -4.44 10.70 1.75
C LEU A 158 -5.83 10.93 1.16
N VAL A 159 -6.64 9.87 1.17
CA VAL A 159 -8.05 9.94 0.76
C VAL A 159 -8.78 10.91 1.69
N PRO A 160 -9.48 11.94 1.16
CA PRO A 160 -10.12 12.97 1.98
C PRO A 160 -11.44 12.46 2.61
N SER A 161 -11.33 11.39 3.42
CA SER A 161 -12.44 10.72 4.11
C SER A 161 -11.95 10.11 5.42
N THR A 162 -12.83 10.13 6.43
CA THR A 162 -12.65 9.43 7.72
C THR A 162 -13.54 8.18 7.82
N THR A 163 -14.33 7.88 6.79
CA THR A 163 -15.18 6.69 6.74
C THR A 163 -14.38 5.53 6.18
N THR A 164 -14.09 4.52 7.03
CA THR A 164 -13.25 3.37 6.70
C THR A 164 -13.61 2.73 5.36
N ALA A 165 -14.88 2.37 5.14
CA ALA A 165 -15.31 1.73 3.89
C ALA A 165 -15.04 2.61 2.66
N ARG A 166 -15.37 3.91 2.72
CA ARG A 166 -15.12 4.86 1.62
C ARG A 166 -13.63 5.02 1.35
N THR A 167 -12.80 5.05 2.39
CA THR A 167 -11.33 5.13 2.25
C THR A 167 -10.79 3.89 1.56
N GLN A 168 -11.20 2.69 1.97
CA GLN A 168 -10.77 1.42 1.36
C GLN A 168 -11.19 1.31 -0.11
N GLU A 169 -12.42 1.73 -0.45
CA GLU A 169 -12.86 1.77 -1.84
C GLU A 169 -11.96 2.66 -2.72
N MET A 170 -11.50 3.78 -2.17
CA MET A 170 -10.56 4.66 -2.89
C MET A 170 -9.14 4.09 -2.90
N HIS A 171 -8.71 3.38 -1.87
CA HIS A 171 -7.44 2.65 -1.91
C HIS A 171 -7.44 1.62 -3.04
N LEU A 172 -8.53 0.87 -3.20
CA LEU A 172 -8.70 -0.08 -4.30
C LEU A 172 -8.63 0.61 -5.68
N LEU A 173 -9.28 1.75 -5.84
CA LEU A 173 -9.18 2.53 -7.08
C LEU A 173 -7.74 2.99 -7.35
N LEU A 174 -7.08 3.55 -6.33
CA LEU A 174 -5.71 4.06 -6.45
C LEU A 174 -4.69 2.95 -6.73
N LEU A 175 -4.84 1.77 -6.12
CA LEU A 175 -3.95 0.64 -6.40
C LEU A 175 -4.11 0.13 -7.84
N HIS A 176 -5.31 0.13 -8.40
CA HIS A 176 -5.51 -0.23 -9.81
C HIS A 176 -4.87 0.81 -10.75
N LEU A 177 -5.03 2.10 -10.46
CA LEU A 177 -4.37 3.16 -11.23
C LEU A 177 -2.84 3.05 -11.15
N LEU A 178 -2.28 2.72 -9.98
CA LEU A 178 -0.85 2.45 -9.82
C LEU A 178 -0.43 1.21 -10.62
N SER A 179 -1.20 0.13 -10.52
CA SER A 179 -0.94 -1.12 -11.23
C SER A 179 -0.91 -0.92 -12.75
N GLU A 180 -1.83 -0.11 -13.31
CA GLU A 180 -1.86 0.24 -14.73
C GLU A 180 -0.56 0.94 -15.19
N GLN A 181 -0.04 1.88 -14.39
CA GLN A 181 1.20 2.60 -14.72
C GLN A 181 2.42 1.66 -14.72
N ILE A 182 2.51 0.80 -13.70
CA ILE A 182 3.63 -0.15 -13.55
C ILE A 182 3.56 -1.24 -14.62
N ASP A 183 2.35 -1.72 -14.92
CA ASP A 183 2.11 -2.75 -15.94
C ASP A 183 2.50 -2.25 -17.34
N ALA A 184 2.17 -0.99 -17.68
CA ALA A 184 2.57 -0.35 -18.91
C ALA A 184 4.10 -0.25 -19.06
N TRP A 185 4.78 0.26 -18.04
CA TRP A 185 6.25 0.34 -18.02
C TRP A 185 6.90 -1.04 -18.14
N ALA A 186 6.41 -2.02 -17.38
CA ALA A 186 7.00 -3.36 -17.38
C ALA A 186 6.83 -4.07 -18.73
N ALA A 187 5.70 -3.86 -19.42
CA ALA A 187 5.46 -4.40 -20.75
C ALA A 187 6.41 -3.80 -21.81
N GLU A 188 6.68 -2.50 -21.73
CA GLU A 188 7.62 -1.82 -22.64
C GLU A 188 9.07 -2.27 -22.45
N THR A 189 9.44 -2.68 -21.23
CA THR A 189 10.80 -3.09 -20.86
C THR A 189 11.02 -4.60 -20.82
N THR A 190 9.97 -5.40 -21.08
CA THR A 190 10.09 -6.87 -21.17
C THR A 190 10.57 -7.25 -22.57
N PRO A 191 11.73 -7.95 -22.71
CA PRO A 191 12.16 -8.49 -23.99
C PRO A 191 11.12 -9.46 -24.57
N ALA A 192 10.90 -9.42 -25.89
CA ALA A 192 10.01 -10.33 -26.60
C ALA A 192 10.51 -11.78 -26.54
#